data_d9defe199859e6545ac7fc8beb30e54b
#
_entry.id   d9defe199859e6545ac7fc8beb30e54b
#
_cell.length_a   1.000
_cell.length_b   1.000
_cell.length_c   1.000
_cell.angle_alpha   90.00
_cell.angle_beta   90.00
_cell.angle_gamma   90.00
#
_symmetry.space_group_name_H-M   'P 1'
#
loop_
_entity.id
_entity.type
_entity.pdbx_description
1 polymer ?
#
loop_
_entity_poly.entity_id
_entity_poly.type
_entity_poly.pdbx_seq_one_letter_code
_entity_poly.pdbx_strand_id
1 'polypeptide(L)'
;AMQVVTLGPEGTYSHRAARAVDEDVVFRESVSGIVDAVDSGAYERGVVPIENSIEGSVTETLDAIANADIAVIQEIVTPIRHALLAQSANFDTVASHSQALAQCRSFLEREYPDAELEPVTSTARGVEYAREDPTVAGIGHPDNAGDDLTVIAEDIQDRSSNATRFLVIAPVEERADGGGKSTIVVY
;
A
#
# COMPACT_ATOMS: atom_id res chain seq x y z
N ALA A 1 -0.54 -8.63 22.94
CA ALA A 1 -0.09 -8.16 21.64
C ALA A 1 -1.17 -7.29 21.03
N MET A 2 -0.77 -6.15 20.50
CA MET A 2 -1.66 -5.22 19.82
C MET A 2 -1.91 -5.70 18.38
N GLN A 3 -3.16 -5.61 17.91
CA GLN A 3 -3.47 -5.83 16.50
C GLN A 3 -3.76 -4.50 15.82
N VAL A 4 -3.30 -4.37 14.59
CA VAL A 4 -3.54 -3.21 13.75
C VAL A 4 -4.44 -3.60 12.59
N VAL A 5 -5.49 -2.83 12.35
CA VAL A 5 -6.41 -3.05 11.23
C VAL A 5 -6.12 -2.07 10.10
N THR A 6 -6.06 -2.56 8.88
CA THR A 6 -5.83 -1.74 7.68
C THR A 6 -6.56 -2.30 6.46
N LEU A 7 -6.43 -1.61 5.32
CA LEU A 7 -6.97 -2.11 4.06
C LEU A 7 -6.15 -3.30 3.55
N GLY A 8 -6.85 -4.35 3.10
CA GLY A 8 -6.24 -5.43 2.34
C GLY A 8 -6.08 -5.09 0.86
N PRO A 9 -5.53 -6.01 0.11
CA PRO A 9 -4.95 -7.28 0.53
C PRO A 9 -3.53 -7.16 1.10
N GLU A 10 -2.96 -8.28 1.49
CA GLU A 10 -1.56 -8.39 1.88
C GLU A 10 -0.63 -7.95 0.74
N GLY A 11 0.49 -7.33 1.08
CA GLY A 11 1.50 -6.87 0.11
C GLY A 11 1.27 -5.45 -0.43
N THR A 12 0.23 -4.76 0.03
CA THR A 12 -0.07 -3.37 -0.35
C THR A 12 0.77 -2.37 0.46
N TYR A 13 0.75 -1.10 0.04
CA TYR A 13 1.35 -0.02 0.83
C TYR A 13 0.64 0.17 2.18
N SER A 14 -0.68 -0.07 2.25
CA SER A 14 -1.41 -0.08 3.53
C SER A 14 -0.88 -1.15 4.48
N HIS A 15 -0.66 -2.37 3.99
CA HIS A 15 -0.06 -3.45 4.77
C HIS A 15 1.32 -3.06 5.28
N ARG A 16 2.14 -2.48 4.42
CA ARG A 16 3.48 -2.01 4.75
C ARG A 16 3.46 -0.93 5.83
N ALA A 17 2.57 0.05 5.71
CA ALA A 17 2.39 1.09 6.72
C ALA A 17 1.92 0.51 8.06
N ALA A 18 0.97 -0.41 8.03
CA ALA A 18 0.46 -1.06 9.25
C ALA A 18 1.54 -1.86 9.98
N ARG A 19 2.41 -2.54 9.27
CA ARG A 19 3.53 -3.28 9.85
C ARG A 19 4.53 -2.39 10.58
N ALA A 20 4.60 -1.12 10.24
CA ALA A 20 5.41 -0.15 10.99
C ALA A 20 4.83 0.15 12.37
N VAL A 21 3.55 -0.11 12.58
CA VAL A 21 2.87 0.05 13.87
C VAL A 21 2.96 -1.24 14.69
N ASP A 22 2.59 -2.37 14.10
CA ASP A 22 2.68 -3.70 14.72
C ASP A 22 2.75 -4.78 13.63
N GLU A 23 3.42 -5.87 13.93
CA GLU A 23 3.55 -7.01 13.02
C GLU A 23 2.23 -7.79 12.85
N ASP A 24 1.34 -7.72 13.83
CA ASP A 24 0.05 -8.41 13.79
C ASP A 24 -1.00 -7.54 13.10
N VAL A 25 -1.13 -7.72 11.79
CA VAL A 25 -2.01 -6.92 10.92
C VAL A 25 -3.24 -7.71 10.52
N VAL A 26 -4.41 -7.08 10.67
CA VAL A 26 -5.71 -7.59 10.25
C VAL A 26 -6.27 -6.70 9.14
N PHE A 27 -6.96 -7.29 8.18
CA PHE A 27 -7.43 -6.56 7.01
C PHE A 27 -8.95 -6.34 7.03
N ARG A 28 -9.35 -5.21 6.44
CA ARG A 28 -10.75 -4.86 6.13
C ARG A 28 -10.83 -4.42 4.67
N GLU A 29 -12.02 -4.48 4.10
CA GLU A 29 -12.26 -4.15 2.69
C GLU A 29 -12.48 -2.66 2.45
N SER A 30 -12.78 -1.88 3.50
CA SER A 30 -13.08 -0.46 3.39
C SER A 30 -12.49 0.35 4.53
N VAL A 31 -12.27 1.64 4.27
CA VAL A 31 -11.87 2.60 5.30
C VAL A 31 -12.93 2.70 6.39
N SER A 32 -14.21 2.74 6.02
CA SER A 32 -15.31 2.74 6.99
C SER A 32 -15.24 1.54 7.93
N GLY A 33 -14.93 0.36 7.41
CA GLY A 33 -14.76 -0.85 8.21
C GLY A 33 -13.60 -0.75 9.20
N ILE A 34 -12.51 -0.11 8.81
CA ILE A 34 -11.35 0.14 9.69
C ILE A 34 -11.74 1.09 10.81
N VAL A 35 -12.36 2.22 10.47
CA VAL A 35 -12.78 3.25 11.43
C VAL A 35 -13.79 2.67 12.42
N ASP A 36 -14.77 1.92 11.94
CA ASP A 36 -15.77 1.27 12.79
C ASP A 36 -15.14 0.26 13.76
N ALA A 37 -14.16 -0.50 13.30
CA ALA A 37 -13.45 -1.47 14.12
C ALA A 37 -12.66 -0.80 15.27
N VAL A 38 -12.07 0.34 15.02
CA VAL A 38 -11.35 1.12 16.05
C VAL A 38 -12.34 1.83 16.98
N ASP A 39 -13.36 2.47 16.41
CA ASP A 39 -14.39 3.18 17.18
C ASP A 39 -15.14 2.26 18.14
N SER A 40 -15.45 1.05 17.71
CA SER A 40 -16.13 0.04 18.55
C SER A 40 -15.23 -0.58 19.62
N GLY A 41 -13.93 -0.32 19.60
CA GLY A 41 -12.97 -0.92 20.53
C GLY A 41 -12.51 -2.32 20.16
N ALA A 42 -12.87 -2.84 18.98
CA ALA A 42 -12.42 -4.15 18.53
C ALA A 42 -10.91 -4.19 18.28
N TYR A 43 -10.33 -3.06 17.88
CA TYR A 43 -8.89 -2.90 17.65
C TYR A 43 -8.39 -1.60 18.26
N GLU A 44 -7.18 -1.62 18.78
CA GLU A 44 -6.57 -0.44 19.41
C GLU A 44 -5.98 0.54 18.42
N ARG A 45 -5.65 0.07 17.21
CA ARG A 45 -5.02 0.88 16.16
C ARG A 45 -5.61 0.53 14.80
N GLY A 46 -5.76 1.56 13.97
CA GLY A 46 -6.06 1.40 12.56
C GLY A 46 -5.11 2.25 11.73
N VAL A 47 -4.88 1.85 10.49
CA VAL A 47 -4.09 2.60 9.52
C VAL A 47 -4.94 2.84 8.28
N VAL A 48 -5.14 4.10 7.93
CA VAL A 48 -6.00 4.52 6.82
C VAL A 48 -5.25 5.45 5.85
N PRO A 49 -5.46 5.30 4.54
CA PRO A 49 -4.82 6.17 3.55
C PRO A 49 -5.41 7.58 3.59
N ILE A 50 -4.60 8.60 3.39
CA ILE A 50 -5.05 9.99 3.38
C ILE A 50 -4.69 10.76 2.12
N GLU A 51 -3.58 10.44 1.46
CA GLU A 51 -3.12 11.21 0.30
C GLU A 51 -2.36 10.32 -0.68
N ASN A 52 -2.60 10.56 -1.98
CA ASN A 52 -1.92 9.86 -3.10
C ASN A 52 -1.98 8.33 -3.00
N SER A 53 -3.02 7.79 -2.40
CA SER A 53 -3.15 6.35 -2.23
C SER A 53 -3.70 5.69 -3.48
N ILE A 54 -3.01 4.67 -3.95
CA ILE A 54 -3.52 3.75 -4.98
C ILE A 54 -4.66 2.89 -4.40
N GLU A 55 -4.72 2.75 -3.08
CA GLU A 55 -5.53 1.74 -2.39
C GLU A 55 -6.82 2.28 -1.78
N GLY A 56 -6.99 3.60 -1.69
CA GLY A 56 -8.16 4.18 -1.05
C GLY A 56 -8.45 5.60 -1.46
N SER A 57 -9.63 6.09 -1.09
CA SER A 57 -10.11 7.43 -1.37
C SER A 57 -9.84 8.34 -0.17
N VAL A 58 -9.22 9.48 -0.42
CA VAL A 58 -8.99 10.53 0.58
C VAL A 58 -10.31 11.03 1.16
N THR A 59 -11.31 11.25 0.30
CA THR A 59 -12.65 11.71 0.71
C THR A 59 -13.30 10.71 1.65
N GLU A 60 -13.24 9.41 1.34
CA GLU A 60 -13.77 8.37 2.20
C GLU A 60 -13.12 8.38 3.58
N THR A 61 -11.80 8.52 3.63
CA THR A 61 -11.04 8.59 4.88
C THR A 61 -11.46 9.79 5.73
N LEU A 62 -11.53 10.98 5.14
CA LEU A 62 -11.89 12.19 5.85
C LEU A 62 -13.33 12.13 6.38
N ASP A 63 -14.26 11.63 5.58
CA ASP A 63 -15.65 11.48 6.00
C ASP A 63 -15.80 10.46 7.15
N ALA A 64 -15.12 9.34 7.05
CA ALA A 64 -15.17 8.30 8.09
C ALA A 64 -14.59 8.80 9.42
N ILE A 65 -13.47 9.51 9.40
CA ILE A 65 -12.83 10.07 10.59
C ILE A 65 -13.69 11.15 11.22
N ALA A 66 -14.31 12.01 10.40
CA ALA A 66 -15.13 13.11 10.88
C ALA A 66 -16.37 12.65 11.66
N ASN A 67 -16.88 11.47 11.36
CA ASN A 67 -18.11 10.92 11.93
C ASN A 67 -17.90 9.89 13.05
N ALA A 68 -16.67 9.70 13.52
CA ALA A 68 -16.33 8.69 14.52
C ALA A 68 -15.60 9.30 15.72
N ASP A 69 -15.69 8.62 16.85
CA ASP A 69 -14.96 8.98 18.10
C ASP A 69 -13.57 8.35 18.12
N ILE A 70 -12.74 8.78 17.18
CA ILE A 70 -11.36 8.32 17.05
C ILE A 70 -10.40 9.52 17.07
N ALA A 71 -9.15 9.24 17.40
CA ALA A 71 -8.06 10.22 17.37
C ALA A 71 -7.02 9.81 16.33
N VAL A 72 -6.47 10.78 15.63
CA VAL A 72 -5.27 10.60 14.80
C VAL A 72 -4.06 10.80 15.70
N ILE A 73 -3.24 9.77 15.86
CA ILE A 73 -2.09 9.80 16.76
C ILE A 73 -0.75 9.87 16.04
N GLN A 74 -0.72 9.56 14.75
CA GLN A 74 0.53 9.47 14.00
C GLN A 74 0.27 9.57 12.50
N GLU A 75 1.27 10.03 11.77
CA GLU A 75 1.30 9.99 10.31
C GLU A 75 2.41 9.06 9.86
N ILE A 76 2.13 8.25 8.82
CA ILE A 76 3.13 7.40 8.18
C ILE A 76 3.25 7.81 6.72
N VAL A 77 4.47 8.09 6.28
CA VAL A 77 4.78 8.40 4.89
C VAL A 77 5.52 7.22 4.28
N THR A 78 4.97 6.67 3.20
CA THR A 78 5.56 5.56 2.47
C THR A 78 5.91 6.04 1.06
N PRO A 79 7.18 6.30 0.77
CA PRO A 79 7.59 6.65 -0.59
C PRO A 79 7.19 5.53 -1.57
N ILE A 80 6.66 5.92 -2.73
CA ILE A 80 6.31 4.98 -3.77
C ILE A 80 7.61 4.48 -4.41
N ARG A 81 7.84 3.19 -4.30
CA ARG A 81 8.98 2.51 -4.90
C ARG A 81 8.43 1.35 -5.72
N HIS A 82 8.38 1.55 -7.02
CA HIS A 82 7.94 0.51 -7.93
C HIS A 82 9.14 -0.28 -8.44
N ALA A 83 9.04 -1.59 -8.33
CA ALA A 83 10.00 -2.54 -8.89
C ALA A 83 9.29 -3.45 -9.88
N LEU A 84 10.02 -3.93 -10.87
CA LEU A 84 9.55 -4.93 -11.81
C LEU A 84 9.96 -6.30 -11.27
N LEU A 85 8.97 -7.14 -11.01
CA LEU A 85 9.12 -8.43 -10.34
C LEU A 85 8.65 -9.54 -11.29
N ALA A 86 9.47 -10.56 -11.49
CA ALA A 86 9.15 -11.68 -12.37
C ALA A 86 9.89 -12.94 -11.94
N GLN A 87 9.48 -14.10 -12.43
CA GLN A 87 10.19 -15.35 -12.19
C GLN A 87 11.55 -15.36 -12.89
N SER A 88 11.63 -14.72 -14.07
CA SER A 88 12.87 -14.57 -14.84
C SER A 88 12.77 -13.33 -15.73
N ALA A 89 13.85 -13.03 -16.44
CA ALA A 89 13.88 -11.93 -17.39
C ALA A 89 13.05 -12.18 -18.67
N ASN A 90 12.51 -13.38 -18.85
CA ASN A 90 11.75 -13.79 -20.03
C ASN A 90 10.23 -13.68 -19.78
N PHE A 91 9.72 -12.47 -19.81
CA PHE A 91 8.28 -12.19 -19.71
C PHE A 91 7.85 -11.36 -20.93
N ASP A 92 6.58 -11.42 -21.28
CA ASP A 92 5.96 -10.68 -22.38
C ASP A 92 4.79 -9.80 -21.94
N THR A 93 4.39 -9.92 -20.68
CA THR A 93 3.26 -9.19 -20.11
C THR A 93 3.67 -8.55 -18.80
N VAL A 94 3.21 -7.32 -18.56
CA VAL A 94 3.39 -6.62 -17.29
C VAL A 94 2.01 -6.33 -16.70
N ALA A 95 1.74 -6.87 -15.53
CA ALA A 95 0.47 -6.74 -14.83
C ALA A 95 0.60 -5.91 -13.56
N SER A 96 -0.25 -4.92 -13.39
CA SER A 96 -0.36 -4.14 -12.15
C SER A 96 -1.65 -3.31 -12.15
N HIS A 97 -1.90 -2.62 -11.06
CA HIS A 97 -2.95 -1.61 -11.03
C HIS A 97 -2.69 -0.55 -12.11
N SER A 98 -3.75 -0.06 -12.76
CA SER A 98 -3.65 0.91 -13.86
C SER A 98 -2.85 2.17 -13.48
N GLN A 99 -2.97 2.63 -12.26
CA GLN A 99 -2.22 3.77 -11.75
C GLN A 99 -0.72 3.49 -11.66
N ALA A 100 -0.32 2.31 -11.19
CA ALA A 100 1.08 1.91 -11.15
C ALA A 100 1.67 1.76 -12.55
N LEU A 101 0.92 1.17 -13.49
CA LEU A 101 1.32 1.11 -14.89
C LEU A 101 1.56 2.50 -15.48
N ALA A 102 0.66 3.45 -15.19
CA ALA A 102 0.81 4.84 -15.64
C ALA A 102 2.03 5.52 -15.03
N GLN A 103 2.31 5.28 -13.75
CA GLN A 103 3.48 5.83 -13.06
C GLN A 103 4.81 5.29 -13.56
N CYS A 104 4.81 4.15 -14.23
CA CYS A 104 6.00 3.50 -14.78
C CYS A 104 6.06 3.55 -16.30
N ARG A 105 5.22 4.36 -16.93
CA ARG A 105 5.08 4.39 -18.40
C ARG A 105 6.39 4.64 -19.13
N SER A 106 7.17 5.63 -18.72
CA SER A 106 8.42 5.97 -19.40
C SER A 106 9.43 4.83 -19.37
N PHE A 107 9.55 4.16 -18.22
CA PHE A 107 10.42 2.99 -18.09
C PHE A 107 9.94 1.85 -19.00
N LEU A 108 8.66 1.53 -18.98
CA LEU A 108 8.09 0.42 -19.75
C LEU A 108 8.20 0.66 -21.26
N GLU A 109 7.95 1.89 -21.73
CA GLU A 109 8.09 2.24 -23.15
C GLU A 109 9.54 2.16 -23.63
N ARG A 110 10.49 2.52 -22.78
CA ARG A 110 11.92 2.50 -23.12
C ARG A 110 12.51 1.10 -23.08
N GLU A 111 12.24 0.34 -22.02
CA GLU A 111 12.90 -0.96 -21.78
C GLU A 111 12.12 -2.16 -22.29
N TYR A 112 10.78 -2.07 -22.32
CA TYR A 112 9.88 -3.14 -22.70
C TYR A 112 8.75 -2.66 -23.64
N PRO A 113 9.11 -2.06 -24.78
CA PRO A 113 8.10 -1.46 -25.67
C PRO A 113 7.11 -2.47 -26.29
N ASP A 114 7.51 -3.74 -26.36
CA ASP A 114 6.68 -4.80 -26.93
C ASP A 114 5.87 -5.58 -25.90
N ALA A 115 6.05 -5.29 -24.62
CA ALA A 115 5.31 -5.97 -23.56
C ALA A 115 3.84 -5.53 -23.56
N GLU A 116 2.95 -6.51 -23.36
CA GLU A 116 1.53 -6.23 -23.13
C GLU A 116 1.35 -5.73 -21.70
N LEU A 117 0.62 -4.63 -21.55
CA LEU A 117 0.29 -4.08 -20.23
C LEU A 117 -1.11 -4.53 -19.85
N GLU A 118 -1.22 -5.28 -18.75
CA GLU A 118 -2.48 -5.83 -18.25
C GLU A 118 -2.89 -5.18 -16.94
N PRO A 119 -3.90 -4.29 -16.93
CA PRO A 119 -4.41 -3.73 -15.70
C PRO A 119 -5.14 -4.80 -14.87
N VAL A 120 -4.81 -4.85 -13.59
CA VAL A 120 -5.45 -5.73 -12.61
C VAL A 120 -5.94 -4.90 -11.42
N THR A 121 -6.64 -5.54 -10.49
CA THR A 121 -7.35 -4.84 -9.40
C THR A 121 -6.44 -4.18 -8.37
N SER A 122 -5.20 -4.66 -8.23
CA SER A 122 -4.24 -4.09 -7.27
C SER A 122 -2.81 -4.41 -7.69
N THR A 123 -1.82 -3.70 -7.14
CA THR A 123 -0.41 -4.05 -7.30
C THR A 123 -0.12 -5.44 -6.74
N ALA A 124 -0.70 -5.78 -5.60
CA ALA A 124 -0.55 -7.10 -4.99
C ALA A 124 -1.08 -8.22 -5.92
N ARG A 125 -2.21 -7.98 -6.61
CA ARG A 125 -2.74 -8.95 -7.58
C ARG A 125 -1.81 -9.12 -8.78
N GLY A 126 -1.18 -8.05 -9.26
CA GLY A 126 -0.19 -8.11 -10.34
C GLY A 126 1.03 -8.93 -9.95
N VAL A 127 1.53 -8.76 -8.74
CA VAL A 127 2.66 -9.55 -8.21
C VAL A 127 2.27 -11.01 -8.04
N GLU A 128 1.07 -11.29 -7.57
CA GLU A 128 0.54 -12.66 -7.47
C GLU A 128 0.43 -13.33 -8.85
N TYR A 129 -0.01 -12.59 -9.84
CA TYR A 129 -0.05 -13.06 -11.23
C TYR A 129 1.35 -13.47 -11.72
N ALA A 130 2.37 -12.67 -11.40
CA ALA A 130 3.75 -13.00 -11.75
C ALA A 130 4.24 -14.30 -11.07
N ARG A 131 3.75 -14.62 -9.88
CA ARG A 131 4.04 -15.89 -9.22
C ARG A 131 3.38 -17.08 -9.90
N GLU A 132 2.17 -16.88 -10.39
CA GLU A 132 1.36 -17.92 -11.04
C GLU A 132 1.80 -18.21 -12.48
N ASP A 133 2.35 -17.22 -13.18
CA ASP A 133 2.65 -17.30 -14.61
C ASP A 133 4.06 -16.78 -14.90
N PRO A 134 4.98 -17.64 -15.41
CA PRO A 134 6.35 -17.23 -15.70
C PRO A 134 6.49 -16.24 -16.85
N THR A 135 5.44 -16.03 -17.66
CA THR A 135 5.44 -15.05 -18.75
C THR A 135 5.00 -13.67 -18.33
N VAL A 136 4.62 -13.49 -17.06
CA VAL A 136 4.10 -12.25 -16.51
C VAL A 136 5.07 -11.66 -15.50
N ALA A 137 5.34 -10.35 -15.63
CA ALA A 137 5.97 -9.53 -14.61
C ALA A 137 4.91 -8.71 -13.88
N GLY A 138 5.11 -8.49 -12.59
CA GLY A 138 4.29 -7.58 -11.79
C GLY A 138 5.06 -6.31 -11.44
N ILE A 139 4.34 -5.26 -11.12
CA ILE A 139 4.93 -4.04 -10.54
C ILE A 139 4.47 -3.94 -9.09
N GLY A 140 5.41 -3.81 -8.18
CA GLY A 140 5.15 -3.66 -6.76
C GLY A 140 6.39 -3.19 -6.02
N HIS A 141 6.29 -3.07 -4.71
CA HIS A 141 7.46 -2.76 -3.89
C HIS A 141 8.48 -3.91 -3.98
N PRO A 142 9.81 -3.62 -3.99
CA PRO A 142 10.83 -4.68 -4.09
C PRO A 142 10.68 -5.79 -3.04
N ASP A 143 10.25 -5.45 -1.82
CA ASP A 143 10.06 -6.43 -0.74
C ASP A 143 8.96 -7.44 -1.04
N ASN A 144 8.06 -7.13 -1.98
CA ASN A 144 7.00 -8.06 -2.39
C ASN A 144 7.50 -9.21 -3.28
N ALA A 145 8.76 -9.17 -3.69
CA ALA A 145 9.37 -10.26 -4.46
C ALA A 145 9.40 -11.59 -3.67
N GLY A 146 9.60 -11.52 -2.34
CA GLY A 146 9.77 -12.71 -1.55
C GLY A 146 10.97 -13.53 -2.04
N ASP A 147 10.90 -14.85 -1.82
CA ASP A 147 11.95 -15.79 -2.24
C ASP A 147 11.73 -16.36 -3.64
N ASP A 148 10.55 -16.15 -4.22
CA ASP A 148 10.10 -16.81 -5.45
C ASP A 148 10.10 -15.91 -6.69
N LEU A 149 10.27 -14.60 -6.53
CA LEU A 149 10.39 -13.66 -7.64
C LEU A 149 11.76 -12.97 -7.63
N THR A 150 12.22 -12.65 -8.83
CA THR A 150 13.43 -11.85 -9.04
C THR A 150 13.05 -10.39 -9.21
N VAL A 151 13.78 -9.50 -8.55
CA VAL A 151 13.69 -8.06 -8.80
C VAL A 151 14.45 -7.77 -10.10
N ILE A 152 13.72 -7.56 -11.18
CA ILE A 152 14.30 -7.30 -12.50
C ILE A 152 14.85 -5.88 -12.58
N ALA A 153 14.13 -4.91 -12.03
CA ALA A 153 14.54 -3.50 -11.97
C ALA A 153 13.88 -2.83 -10.77
N GLU A 154 14.59 -1.88 -10.18
CA GLU A 154 14.10 -1.09 -9.04
C GLU A 154 13.90 0.37 -9.43
N ASP A 155 13.04 1.06 -8.66
CA ASP A 155 12.79 2.50 -8.81
C ASP A 155 12.42 2.90 -10.24
N ILE A 156 11.49 2.14 -10.82
CA ILE A 156 11.06 2.31 -12.22
C ILE A 156 9.99 3.38 -12.42
N GLN A 157 9.49 3.97 -11.34
CA GLN A 157 8.50 5.05 -11.40
C GLN A 157 9.07 6.32 -12.05
N ASP A 158 8.20 7.05 -12.76
CA ASP A 158 8.58 8.27 -13.50
C ASP A 158 8.98 9.41 -12.55
N ARG A 159 8.41 9.43 -11.34
CA ARG A 159 8.69 10.44 -10.31
C ARG A 159 9.07 9.79 -9.00
N SER A 160 10.31 10.01 -8.57
CA SER A 160 10.83 9.44 -7.33
C SER A 160 10.32 10.13 -6.05
N SER A 161 9.67 11.30 -6.17
CA SER A 161 9.20 12.10 -5.03
C SER A 161 7.78 11.76 -4.57
N ASN A 162 7.07 10.88 -5.27
CA ASN A 162 5.72 10.49 -4.90
C ASN A 162 5.73 9.63 -3.64
N ALA A 163 4.76 9.88 -2.77
CA ALA A 163 4.58 9.10 -1.55
C ALA A 163 3.09 8.89 -1.29
N THR A 164 2.76 7.82 -0.62
CA THR A 164 1.45 7.58 -0.03
C THR A 164 1.50 7.91 1.45
N ARG A 165 0.52 8.66 1.93
CA ARG A 165 0.39 9.04 3.33
C ARG A 165 -0.73 8.29 4.00
N PHE A 166 -0.46 7.87 5.23
CA PHE A 166 -1.41 7.14 6.07
C PHE A 166 -1.54 7.83 7.42
N LEU A 167 -2.72 7.71 8.00
CA LEU A 167 -2.96 8.13 9.38
C LEU A 167 -3.11 6.89 10.26
N VAL A 168 -2.48 6.93 11.42
CA VAL A 168 -2.71 5.95 12.48
C VAL A 168 -3.80 6.51 13.37
N ILE A 169 -4.89 5.76 13.50
CA ILE A 169 -6.03 6.12 14.32
C ILE A 169 -6.14 5.22 15.55
N ALA A 170 -6.66 5.78 16.61
CA ALA A 170 -6.86 5.12 17.89
C ALA A 170 -8.16 5.60 18.54
N PRO A 171 -8.70 4.90 19.55
CA PRO A 171 -9.81 5.41 20.33
C PRO A 171 -9.45 6.76 20.98
N VAL A 172 -10.44 7.65 21.13
CA VAL A 172 -10.25 9.02 21.66
C VAL A 172 -9.56 9.06 23.03
N GLU A 173 -9.75 8.06 23.85
CA GLU A 173 -9.18 7.96 25.21
C GLU A 173 -7.66 8.03 25.24
N GLU A 174 -6.98 7.71 24.14
CA GLU A 174 -5.52 7.77 24.02
C GLU A 174 -4.98 9.13 23.57
N ARG A 175 -5.85 10.08 23.29
CA ARG A 175 -5.48 11.41 22.83
C ARG A 175 -4.83 12.28 23.91
N ALA A 176 -4.96 11.90 25.17
CA ALA A 176 -4.71 12.78 26.30
C ALA A 176 -3.22 12.97 26.67
N ASP A 177 -2.31 12.18 26.15
CA ASP A 177 -0.94 12.11 26.68
C ASP A 177 0.16 12.67 25.78
N GLY A 178 -0.03 13.82 25.18
CA GLY A 178 1.15 14.47 24.65
C GLY A 178 1.03 15.01 23.23
N GLY A 179 0.96 16.29 23.23
CA GLY A 179 0.87 17.12 22.09
C GLY A 179 2.04 17.08 21.12
N GLY A 180 2.14 16.07 20.32
CA GLY A 180 3.08 16.07 19.22
C GLY A 180 2.62 15.14 18.12
N LYS A 181 2.38 15.65 16.91
CA LYS A 181 2.24 14.81 15.73
C LYS A 181 3.60 14.19 15.47
N SER A 182 3.70 12.88 15.47
CA SER A 182 4.89 12.19 14.99
C SER A 182 4.66 11.68 13.56
N THR A 183 5.70 11.76 12.74
CA THR A 183 5.69 11.23 11.38
C THR A 183 6.74 10.14 11.29
N ILE A 184 6.35 8.99 10.74
CA ILE A 184 7.27 7.90 10.42
C ILE A 184 7.36 7.79 8.91
N VAL A 185 8.58 7.65 8.39
CA VAL A 185 8.84 7.36 6.99
C VAL A 185 9.21 5.89 6.87
N VAL A 186 8.48 5.15 6.05
CA VAL A 186 8.69 3.71 5.81
C VAL A 186 9.11 3.53 4.37
N TYR A 187 10.35 3.14 4.15
CA TYR A 187 10.92 2.90 2.83
C TYR A 187 10.71 1.49 2.31
#